data_b14774b9bae3b79b023a272283d7598f
#
_entry.id   b14774b9bae3b79b023a272283d7598f
#
_cell.length_a   1.000
_cell.length_b   1.000
_cell.length_c   1.000
_cell.angle_alpha   90.00
_cell.angle_beta   90.00
_cell.angle_gamma   90.00
#
_symmetry.space_group_name_H-M   'P 1'
#
loop_
_entity.id
_entity.type
_entity.pdbx_description
1 polymer ?
#
loop_
_entity_poly.entity_id
_entity_poly.type
_entity_poly.pdbx_seq_one_letter_code
_entity_poly.pdbx_strand_id
1 'polypeptide(L)'
;MAKSKFRIGTVGTPRSTPKKPAGSVGAVLRLRELGLDAFEIAWVQSVRVKEETCALIKEAGAEQDVALSVHAPYYINLNATDEEWPKSRKRLMDAAHYGNLAGATDIIFHPGTYFGQPPDEVLEIAIPRLQGCVDELRAADNPATLRPETMGKSAQLGTLEDALVMSKEIEGVEPCVDVSHLHARAGDGSQNSYEEWTISLKGYKKALGARALKRMHIHLSGIEYGPKGERNHLMLAESDFDLVGLLRALHDMGCGGRIVCESPIMEDDALVIQKALAKLASE
;
A
#
# COMPACT_ATOMS: atom_id res chain seq x y z
N MET A 1 -26.98 7.52 1.15
CA MET A 1 -26.18 6.32 0.83
C MET A 1 -25.22 6.06 1.99
N ALA A 2 -25.09 4.82 2.46
CA ALA A 2 -24.08 4.50 3.46
C ALA A 2 -22.70 4.81 2.90
N LYS A 3 -21.86 5.56 3.64
CA LYS A 3 -20.49 5.87 3.23
C LYS A 3 -19.68 4.56 3.16
N SER A 4 -18.94 4.33 2.09
CA SER A 4 -18.01 3.19 1.99
C SER A 4 -17.13 3.16 3.24
N LYS A 5 -16.79 1.95 3.70
CA LYS A 5 -15.83 1.76 4.79
C LYS A 5 -14.38 1.96 4.34
N PHE A 6 -14.17 2.14 3.04
CA PHE A 6 -12.87 2.44 2.45
C PHE A 6 -12.79 3.89 1.97
N ARG A 7 -11.67 4.52 2.21
CA ARG A 7 -11.21 5.72 1.51
C ARG A 7 -10.54 5.29 0.22
N ILE A 8 -10.83 5.98 -0.87
CA ILE A 8 -10.33 5.63 -2.21
C ILE A 8 -9.48 6.76 -2.75
N GLY A 9 -8.37 6.40 -3.39
CA GLY A 9 -7.45 7.37 -3.98
C GLY A 9 -6.45 6.79 -4.95
N THR A 10 -5.35 7.50 -5.17
CA THR A 10 -4.29 7.12 -6.12
C THR A 10 -2.92 7.05 -5.46
N VAL A 11 -2.06 6.18 -5.96
CA VAL A 11 -0.62 6.26 -5.73
C VAL A 11 -0.04 7.25 -6.75
N GLY A 12 0.57 8.33 -6.25
CA GLY A 12 1.04 9.42 -7.10
C GLY A 12 -0.03 10.46 -7.49
N THR A 13 0.45 11.56 -8.06
CA THR A 13 -0.37 12.73 -8.44
C THR A 13 -1.33 12.40 -9.57
N PRO A 14 -2.66 12.58 -9.40
CA PRO A 14 -3.64 12.37 -10.47
C PRO A 14 -3.27 13.08 -11.76
N ARG A 15 -3.52 12.45 -12.90
CA ARG A 15 -3.19 12.98 -14.24
C ARG A 15 -3.86 14.31 -14.54
N SER A 16 -5.06 14.51 -14.00
CA SER A 16 -5.85 15.73 -14.17
C SER A 16 -5.53 16.83 -13.14
N THR A 17 -4.48 16.68 -12.34
CA THR A 17 -4.06 17.70 -11.36
C THR A 17 -3.68 19.00 -12.07
N PRO A 18 -4.20 20.16 -11.65
CA PRO A 18 -3.88 21.44 -12.24
C PRO A 18 -2.38 21.78 -12.13
N LYS A 19 -1.89 22.64 -13.03
CA LYS A 19 -0.51 23.14 -12.94
C LYS A 19 -0.29 24.06 -11.72
N LYS A 20 -1.34 24.61 -11.12
CA LYS A 20 -1.30 25.49 -9.94
C LYS A 20 -2.56 25.26 -9.08
N PRO A 21 -2.41 24.89 -7.79
CA PRO A 21 -1.16 24.39 -7.21
C PRO A 21 -0.78 23.04 -7.82
N ALA A 22 0.53 22.83 -8.00
CA ALA A 22 1.06 21.58 -8.54
C ALA A 22 1.55 20.64 -7.43
N GLY A 23 1.98 19.43 -7.79
CA GLY A 23 2.55 18.45 -6.88
C GLY A 23 1.54 17.92 -5.88
N SER A 24 2.01 17.49 -4.71
CA SER A 24 1.18 16.78 -3.73
C SER A 24 0.03 17.63 -3.16
N VAL A 25 0.22 18.93 -2.99
CA VAL A 25 -0.87 19.83 -2.57
C VAL A 25 -1.97 19.88 -3.63
N GLY A 26 -1.58 20.07 -4.90
CA GLY A 26 -2.54 20.06 -6.01
C GLY A 26 -3.24 18.69 -6.16
N ALA A 27 -2.52 17.59 -5.91
CA ALA A 27 -3.08 16.24 -5.92
C ALA A 27 -4.18 16.07 -4.87
N VAL A 28 -3.95 16.51 -3.64
CA VAL A 28 -4.94 16.47 -2.55
C VAL A 28 -6.22 17.22 -2.93
N LEU A 29 -6.08 18.46 -3.42
CA LEU A 29 -7.23 19.27 -3.85
C LEU A 29 -7.97 18.59 -5.01
N ARG A 30 -7.23 18.08 -5.99
CA ARG A 30 -7.84 17.44 -7.17
C ARG A 30 -8.58 16.15 -6.81
N LEU A 31 -8.01 15.31 -5.94
CA LEU A 31 -8.68 14.10 -5.48
C LEU A 31 -10.00 14.45 -4.79
N ARG A 32 -10.00 15.47 -3.94
CA ARG A 32 -11.23 15.90 -3.26
C ARG A 32 -12.29 16.41 -4.23
N GLU A 33 -11.92 17.19 -5.26
CA GLU A 33 -12.83 17.62 -6.34
C GLU A 33 -13.46 16.43 -7.07
N LEU A 34 -12.71 15.34 -7.25
CA LEU A 34 -13.18 14.10 -7.87
C LEU A 34 -14.04 13.24 -6.93
N GLY A 35 -14.16 13.62 -5.65
CA GLY A 35 -14.86 12.84 -4.63
C GLY A 35 -14.05 11.68 -4.07
N LEU A 36 -12.74 11.66 -4.31
CA LEU A 36 -11.78 10.73 -3.73
C LEU A 36 -11.22 11.29 -2.42
N ASP A 37 -10.80 10.42 -1.49
CA ASP A 37 -10.43 10.83 -0.13
C ASP A 37 -9.20 10.10 0.44
N ALA A 38 -8.36 9.50 -0.41
CA ALA A 38 -7.04 8.99 -0.06
C ALA A 38 -5.99 9.45 -1.08
N PHE A 39 -4.77 9.67 -0.62
CA PHE A 39 -3.63 10.01 -1.46
C PHE A 39 -2.35 9.37 -0.94
N GLU A 40 -1.67 8.64 -1.79
CA GLU A 40 -0.36 8.11 -1.52
C GLU A 40 0.71 8.89 -2.25
N ILE A 41 1.60 9.52 -1.49
CA ILE A 41 2.69 10.33 -2.03
C ILE A 41 3.78 9.39 -2.54
N ALA A 42 4.03 9.38 -3.84
CA ALA A 42 4.98 8.48 -4.48
C ALA A 42 6.42 9.04 -4.42
N TRP A 43 7.18 8.67 -3.39
CA TRP A 43 8.62 8.96 -3.31
C TRP A 43 9.48 7.78 -3.79
N VAL A 44 9.01 7.09 -4.79
CA VAL A 44 9.52 5.80 -5.28
C VAL A 44 11.00 5.79 -5.73
N GLN A 45 11.54 6.93 -6.08
CA GLN A 45 12.98 7.05 -6.46
C GLN A 45 13.84 7.50 -5.27
N SER A 46 13.40 8.54 -4.58
CA SER A 46 14.09 9.11 -3.42
C SER A 46 13.20 10.15 -2.72
N VAL A 47 13.41 10.33 -1.43
CA VAL A 47 12.75 11.39 -0.66
C VAL A 47 13.48 12.72 -0.94
N ARG A 48 12.83 13.59 -1.72
CA ARG A 48 13.35 14.93 -2.07
C ARG A 48 12.27 15.98 -1.83
N VAL A 49 12.07 16.31 -0.57
CA VAL A 49 11.04 17.26 -0.14
C VAL A 49 11.61 18.15 0.95
N LYS A 50 11.11 19.37 1.08
CA LYS A 50 11.44 20.29 2.16
C LYS A 50 10.37 20.20 3.26
N GLU A 51 10.73 20.49 4.49
CA GLU A 51 9.80 20.49 5.63
C GLU A 51 8.63 21.45 5.43
N GLU A 52 8.89 22.64 4.85
CA GLU A 52 7.83 23.61 4.55
C GLU A 52 6.82 23.04 3.54
N THR A 53 7.28 22.25 2.58
CA THR A 53 6.39 21.55 1.63
C THR A 53 5.59 20.46 2.33
N CYS A 54 6.20 19.72 3.26
CA CYS A 54 5.49 18.73 4.05
C CYS A 54 4.39 19.38 4.89
N ALA A 55 4.65 20.51 5.52
CA ALA A 55 3.66 21.24 6.28
C ALA A 55 2.44 21.64 5.42
N LEU A 56 2.67 22.14 4.20
CA LEU A 56 1.59 22.48 3.26
C LEU A 56 0.79 21.26 2.82
N ILE A 57 1.44 20.11 2.62
CA ILE A 57 0.73 18.84 2.28
C ILE A 57 -0.14 18.39 3.45
N LYS A 58 0.40 18.44 4.67
CA LYS A 58 -0.33 18.10 5.89
C LYS A 58 -1.56 18.97 6.09
N GLU A 59 -1.42 20.29 5.91
CA GLU A 59 -2.51 21.26 6.00
C GLU A 59 -3.60 20.94 4.97
N ALA A 60 -3.21 20.79 3.69
CA ALA A 60 -4.16 20.45 2.63
C ALA A 60 -4.89 19.13 2.89
N GLY A 61 -4.16 18.08 3.35
CA GLY A 61 -4.76 16.79 3.69
C GLY A 61 -5.81 16.91 4.81
N ALA A 62 -5.50 17.68 5.85
CA ALA A 62 -6.40 17.91 6.97
C ALA A 62 -7.63 18.74 6.57
N GLU A 63 -7.45 19.85 5.84
CA GLU A 63 -8.55 20.71 5.40
C GLU A 63 -9.51 20.00 4.44
N GLN A 64 -8.97 19.16 3.56
CA GLN A 64 -9.76 18.46 2.55
C GLN A 64 -10.29 17.10 3.04
N ASP A 65 -9.99 16.68 4.26
CA ASP A 65 -10.29 15.32 4.77
C ASP A 65 -9.81 14.22 3.80
N VAL A 66 -8.56 14.34 3.32
CA VAL A 66 -7.88 13.34 2.49
C VAL A 66 -6.85 12.60 3.33
N ALA A 67 -6.98 11.29 3.43
CA ALA A 67 -6.05 10.45 4.17
C ALA A 67 -4.73 10.30 3.41
N LEU A 68 -3.61 10.59 4.07
CA LEU A 68 -2.28 10.59 3.45
C LEU A 68 -1.49 9.33 3.83
N SER A 69 -0.79 8.78 2.85
CA SER A 69 0.24 7.75 2.99
C SER A 69 1.45 8.12 2.12
N VAL A 70 2.54 7.39 2.30
CA VAL A 70 3.75 7.55 1.49
C VAL A 70 4.18 6.20 0.96
N HIS A 71 4.44 6.11 -0.35
CA HIS A 71 5.21 5.02 -0.93
C HIS A 71 6.69 5.38 -0.88
N ALA A 72 7.46 4.61 -0.12
CA ALA A 72 8.89 4.80 0.05
C ALA A 72 9.68 4.37 -1.19
N PRO A 73 10.98 4.73 -1.30
CA PRO A 73 11.81 4.35 -2.44
C PRO A 73 11.89 2.84 -2.67
N TYR A 74 11.83 2.40 -3.93
CA TYR A 74 11.84 0.98 -4.34
C TYR A 74 13.10 0.20 -3.93
N TYR A 75 14.20 0.90 -3.60
CA TYR A 75 15.50 0.29 -3.29
C TYR A 75 15.69 -0.06 -1.81
N ILE A 76 14.59 -0.31 -1.09
CA ILE A 76 14.63 -0.83 0.28
C ILE A 76 14.67 -2.36 0.19
N ASN A 77 15.54 -2.97 1.02
CA ASN A 77 15.64 -4.42 1.13
C ASN A 77 15.99 -4.80 2.57
N LEU A 78 15.06 -5.43 3.26
CA LEU A 78 15.26 -5.90 4.63
C LEU A 78 16.29 -7.04 4.69
N ASN A 79 16.46 -7.78 3.60
CA ASN A 79 17.44 -8.87 3.46
C ASN A 79 18.74 -8.41 2.76
N ALA A 80 19.06 -7.11 2.77
CA ALA A 80 20.31 -6.60 2.26
C ALA A 80 21.51 -7.13 3.08
N THR A 81 22.71 -7.16 2.47
CA THR A 81 23.93 -7.44 3.23
C THR A 81 24.14 -6.39 4.33
N ASP A 82 24.96 -6.68 5.33
CA ASP A 82 25.22 -5.73 6.42
C ASP A 82 25.88 -4.43 5.92
N GLU A 83 26.60 -4.48 4.80
CA GLU A 83 27.17 -3.31 4.12
C GLU A 83 26.09 -2.43 3.46
N GLU A 84 25.07 -3.05 2.85
CA GLU A 84 23.99 -2.34 2.12
C GLU A 84 22.78 -1.99 3.01
N TRP A 85 22.61 -2.69 4.12
CA TRP A 85 21.49 -2.45 5.02
C TRP A 85 21.38 -0.98 5.50
N PRO A 86 22.46 -0.29 5.89
CA PRO A 86 22.37 1.13 6.30
C PRO A 86 21.74 2.03 5.23
N LYS A 87 21.95 1.74 3.94
CA LYS A 87 21.34 2.50 2.83
C LYS A 87 19.86 2.23 2.69
N SER A 88 19.45 0.96 2.78
CA SER A 88 18.03 0.54 2.78
C SER A 88 17.29 1.14 3.97
N ARG A 89 17.86 1.02 5.17
CA ARG A 89 17.33 1.60 6.39
C ARG A 89 17.15 3.12 6.28
N LYS A 90 18.19 3.82 5.79
CA LYS A 90 18.10 5.28 5.62
C LYS A 90 16.93 5.68 4.72
N ARG A 91 16.70 4.98 3.60
CA ARG A 91 15.57 5.27 2.69
C ARG A 91 14.22 5.12 3.40
N LEU A 92 14.05 4.05 4.17
CA LEU A 92 12.83 3.80 4.94
C LEU A 92 12.62 4.87 6.01
N MET A 93 13.66 5.19 6.76
CA MET A 93 13.60 6.17 7.84
C MET A 93 13.38 7.61 7.33
N ASP A 94 14.02 7.99 6.21
CA ASP A 94 13.75 9.27 5.56
C ASP A 94 12.28 9.35 5.10
N ALA A 95 11.75 8.29 4.48
CA ALA A 95 10.36 8.26 4.06
C ALA A 95 9.39 8.36 5.25
N ALA A 96 9.69 7.70 6.36
CA ALA A 96 8.88 7.76 7.56
C ALA A 96 8.97 9.13 8.26
N HIS A 97 10.14 9.74 8.31
CA HIS A 97 10.34 11.07 8.90
C HIS A 97 9.57 12.15 8.12
N TYR A 98 9.85 12.30 6.82
CA TYR A 98 9.18 13.30 6.00
C TYR A 98 7.71 13.00 5.77
N GLY A 99 7.33 11.69 5.74
CA GLY A 99 5.94 11.27 5.69
C GLY A 99 5.14 11.75 6.90
N ASN A 100 5.68 11.58 8.10
CA ASN A 100 5.07 12.09 9.33
C ASN A 100 4.95 13.64 9.31
N LEU A 101 5.97 14.35 8.86
CA LEU A 101 5.90 15.81 8.68
C LEU A 101 4.82 16.20 7.66
N ALA A 102 4.61 15.40 6.62
CA ALA A 102 3.55 15.59 5.63
C ALA A 102 2.16 15.12 6.10
N GLY A 103 2.04 14.57 7.31
CA GLY A 103 0.77 14.08 7.85
C GLY A 103 0.36 12.69 7.36
N ALA A 104 1.26 11.95 6.74
CA ALA A 104 1.03 10.55 6.38
C ALA A 104 1.02 9.67 7.63
N THR A 105 0.05 8.76 7.70
CA THR A 105 -0.08 7.82 8.81
C THR A 105 0.54 6.45 8.51
N ASP A 106 0.78 6.17 7.23
CA ASP A 106 1.25 4.88 6.73
C ASP A 106 2.39 5.07 5.74
N ILE A 107 3.44 4.27 5.89
CA ILE A 107 4.64 4.28 5.04
C ILE A 107 4.75 2.91 4.38
N ILE A 108 4.41 2.86 3.10
CA ILE A 108 4.43 1.65 2.28
C ILE A 108 5.83 1.47 1.72
N PHE A 109 6.32 0.25 1.70
CA PHE A 109 7.63 -0.06 1.15
C PHE A 109 7.74 -1.50 0.67
N HIS A 110 8.53 -1.72 -0.38
CA HIS A 110 8.92 -3.05 -0.83
C HIS A 110 9.87 -3.68 0.19
N PRO A 111 9.58 -4.85 0.77
CA PRO A 111 10.42 -5.41 1.83
C PRO A 111 11.73 -6.02 1.31
N GLY A 112 11.86 -6.25 0.00
CA GLY A 112 13.11 -6.69 -0.63
C GLY A 112 13.01 -8.02 -1.36
N THR A 113 14.04 -8.85 -1.23
CA THR A 113 14.15 -10.11 -1.98
C THR A 113 14.75 -11.22 -1.12
N TYR A 114 14.38 -12.46 -1.44
CA TYR A 114 14.94 -13.63 -0.74
C TYR A 114 16.40 -13.95 -1.13
N PHE A 115 16.88 -13.48 -2.30
CA PHE A 115 18.18 -13.90 -2.85
C PHE A 115 18.36 -15.43 -2.96
N GLY A 116 17.27 -16.18 -3.14
CA GLY A 116 17.26 -17.63 -3.19
C GLY A 116 17.37 -18.31 -1.82
N GLN A 117 17.38 -17.57 -0.72
CA GLN A 117 17.34 -18.10 0.64
C GLN A 117 15.92 -18.57 1.02
N PRO A 118 15.79 -19.53 1.96
CA PRO A 118 14.50 -19.92 2.52
C PRO A 118 13.79 -18.71 3.16
N PRO A 119 12.46 -18.58 3.01
CA PRO A 119 11.70 -17.48 3.59
C PRO A 119 11.91 -17.28 5.09
N ASP A 120 11.96 -18.38 5.84
CA ASP A 120 12.14 -18.37 7.30
C ASP A 120 13.47 -17.71 7.70
N GLU A 121 14.58 -18.06 7.01
CA GLU A 121 15.89 -17.47 7.26
C GLU A 121 15.89 -15.96 6.93
N VAL A 122 15.17 -15.57 5.88
CA VAL A 122 15.05 -14.16 5.50
C VAL A 122 14.23 -13.38 6.53
N LEU A 123 13.16 -13.96 7.06
CA LEU A 123 12.36 -13.34 8.12
C LEU A 123 13.13 -13.20 9.43
N GLU A 124 14.02 -14.14 9.77
CA GLU A 124 14.92 -14.02 10.93
C GLU A 124 15.85 -12.79 10.83
N ILE A 125 16.21 -12.36 9.62
CA ILE A 125 17.00 -11.15 9.37
C ILE A 125 16.08 -9.91 9.31
N ALA A 126 14.97 -10.01 8.61
CA ALA A 126 14.10 -8.88 8.31
C ALA A 126 13.37 -8.33 9.56
N ILE A 127 12.87 -9.21 10.42
CA ILE A 127 12.09 -8.84 11.62
C ILE A 127 12.90 -7.97 12.59
N PRO A 128 14.12 -8.33 13.04
CA PRO A 128 14.90 -7.48 13.93
C PRO A 128 15.27 -6.13 13.32
N ARG A 129 15.54 -6.09 12.02
CA ARG A 129 15.84 -4.85 11.30
C ARG A 129 14.65 -3.91 11.24
N LEU A 130 13.47 -4.44 10.95
CA LEU A 130 12.24 -3.67 10.90
C LEU A 130 11.81 -3.22 12.31
N GLN A 131 11.95 -4.08 13.32
CA GLN A 131 11.72 -3.71 14.72
C GLN A 131 12.60 -2.52 15.14
N GLY A 132 13.91 -2.56 14.83
CA GLY A 132 14.81 -1.45 15.13
C GLY A 132 14.41 -0.14 14.45
N CYS A 133 13.82 -0.20 13.24
CA CYS A 133 13.25 0.98 12.58
C CYS A 133 12.03 1.52 13.36
N VAL A 134 11.13 0.64 13.76
CA VAL A 134 9.93 1.03 14.54
C VAL A 134 10.34 1.65 15.90
N ASP A 135 11.27 1.03 16.60
CA ASP A 135 11.74 1.52 17.92
C ASP A 135 12.30 2.94 17.81
N GLU A 136 13.11 3.21 16.77
CA GLU A 136 13.64 4.56 16.52
C GLU A 136 12.53 5.56 16.17
N LEU A 137 11.54 5.17 15.36
CA LEU A 137 10.41 6.04 15.06
C LEU A 137 9.64 6.40 16.33
N ARG A 138 9.37 5.43 17.20
CA ARG A 138 8.69 5.67 18.49
C ARG A 138 9.51 6.54 19.44
N ALA A 139 10.83 6.35 19.49
CA ALA A 139 11.73 7.21 20.25
C ALA A 139 11.78 8.66 19.74
N ALA A 140 11.43 8.88 18.47
CA ALA A 140 11.30 10.19 17.83
C ALA A 140 9.86 10.73 17.78
N ASP A 141 8.94 10.19 18.61
CA ASP A 141 7.51 10.56 18.62
C ASP A 141 6.83 10.46 17.24
N ASN A 142 7.32 9.62 16.36
CA ASN A 142 6.72 9.35 15.05
C ASN A 142 5.78 8.13 15.14
N PRO A 143 4.45 8.32 15.06
CA PRO A 143 3.48 7.25 15.19
C PRO A 143 3.22 6.48 13.87
N ALA A 144 3.88 6.82 12.76
CA ALA A 144 3.62 6.21 11.47
C ALA A 144 3.71 4.68 11.51
N THR A 145 2.80 4.02 10.81
CA THR A 145 2.79 2.58 10.62
C THR A 145 3.66 2.22 9.42
N LEU A 146 4.61 1.32 9.60
CA LEU A 146 5.40 0.77 8.49
C LEU A 146 4.62 -0.37 7.84
N ARG A 147 4.46 -0.30 6.52
CA ARG A 147 3.65 -1.26 5.77
C ARG A 147 4.49 -1.99 4.71
N PRO A 148 5.03 -3.19 5.04
CA PRO A 148 5.62 -4.05 4.03
C PRO A 148 4.54 -4.44 3.02
N GLU A 149 4.84 -4.23 1.74
CA GLU A 149 3.93 -4.51 0.64
C GLU A 149 4.04 -5.96 0.18
N THR A 150 2.90 -6.55 -0.19
CA THR A 150 2.91 -7.85 -0.87
C THR A 150 3.36 -7.70 -2.31
N MET A 151 4.30 -8.58 -2.75
CA MET A 151 5.06 -8.43 -3.98
C MET A 151 4.64 -9.42 -5.06
N GLY A 152 4.70 -8.98 -6.32
CA GLY A 152 4.20 -9.73 -7.48
C GLY A 152 5.17 -10.75 -8.10
N LYS A 153 6.41 -10.86 -7.61
CA LYS A 153 7.40 -11.85 -8.14
C LYS A 153 7.81 -12.85 -7.07
N SER A 154 7.92 -14.12 -7.43
CA SER A 154 8.26 -15.20 -6.50
C SER A 154 9.63 -15.03 -5.84
N ALA A 155 10.57 -14.34 -6.46
CA ALA A 155 11.90 -14.06 -5.91
C ALA A 155 11.91 -12.93 -4.86
N GLN A 156 10.82 -12.15 -4.74
CA GLN A 156 10.72 -11.04 -3.80
C GLN A 156 10.14 -11.52 -2.46
N LEU A 157 10.72 -11.04 -1.37
CA LEU A 157 10.12 -11.08 -0.03
C LEU A 157 8.80 -10.31 -0.09
N GLY A 158 7.70 -10.90 0.38
CA GLY A 158 6.38 -10.24 0.34
C GLY A 158 5.28 -11.15 -0.19
N THR A 159 5.21 -12.40 0.24
CA THR A 159 3.96 -13.15 0.24
C THR A 159 3.00 -12.51 1.25
N LEU A 160 1.71 -12.82 1.15
CA LEU A 160 0.78 -12.41 2.20
C LEU A 160 1.22 -12.93 3.57
N GLU A 161 1.74 -14.17 3.63
CA GLU A 161 2.21 -14.79 4.86
C GLU A 161 3.41 -14.04 5.46
N ASP A 162 4.42 -13.68 4.65
CA ASP A 162 5.56 -12.87 5.13
C ASP A 162 5.10 -11.55 5.75
N ALA A 163 4.22 -10.83 5.06
CA ALA A 163 3.70 -9.56 5.54
C ALA A 163 2.88 -9.72 6.84
N LEU A 164 2.12 -10.81 6.96
CA LEU A 164 1.36 -11.14 8.17
C LEU A 164 2.28 -11.53 9.34
N VAL A 165 3.35 -12.29 9.08
CA VAL A 165 4.34 -12.66 10.12
C VAL A 165 5.02 -11.41 10.65
N MET A 166 5.58 -10.55 9.79
CA MET A 166 6.20 -9.28 10.21
C MET A 166 5.23 -8.41 11.03
N SER A 167 3.96 -8.33 10.61
CA SER A 167 2.96 -7.50 11.27
C SER A 167 2.47 -8.08 12.61
N LYS A 168 2.51 -9.39 12.76
CA LYS A 168 2.16 -10.06 14.01
C LYS A 168 3.25 -9.92 15.07
N GLU A 169 4.50 -9.97 14.65
CA GLU A 169 5.66 -9.92 15.55
C GLU A 169 6.01 -8.49 15.99
N ILE A 170 5.64 -7.46 15.21
CA ILE A 170 6.08 -6.08 15.43
C ILE A 170 4.88 -5.15 15.58
N GLU A 171 4.67 -4.60 16.77
CA GLU A 171 3.69 -3.52 16.98
C GLU A 171 4.13 -2.25 16.22
N GLY A 172 3.24 -1.72 15.37
CA GLY A 172 3.54 -0.58 14.49
C GLY A 172 3.88 -0.98 13.06
N VAL A 173 3.80 -2.29 12.76
CA VAL A 173 3.87 -2.83 11.40
C VAL A 173 2.52 -3.44 11.04
N GLU A 174 2.00 -3.11 9.87
CA GLU A 174 0.78 -3.69 9.29
C GLU A 174 0.98 -3.90 7.79
N PRO A 175 0.36 -4.91 7.15
CA PRO A 175 0.58 -5.13 5.73
C PRO A 175 0.05 -3.98 4.86
N CYS A 176 0.73 -3.71 3.74
CA CYS A 176 0.10 -3.21 2.54
C CYS A 176 -0.21 -4.41 1.65
N VAL A 177 -1.50 -4.66 1.40
CA VAL A 177 -1.92 -5.79 0.57
C VAL A 177 -2.10 -5.29 -0.86
N ASP A 178 -1.08 -5.45 -1.71
CA ASP A 178 -1.27 -5.29 -3.14
C ASP A 178 -1.91 -6.57 -3.69
N VAL A 179 -3.18 -6.45 -4.05
CA VAL A 179 -3.99 -7.57 -4.53
C VAL A 179 -3.64 -7.95 -5.97
N SER A 180 -3.17 -6.98 -6.74
CA SER A 180 -2.72 -7.20 -8.13
C SER A 180 -1.41 -7.99 -8.14
N HIS A 181 -0.48 -7.64 -7.24
CA HIS A 181 0.74 -8.39 -7.04
C HIS A 181 0.46 -9.83 -6.59
N LEU A 182 -0.44 -10.03 -5.63
CA LEU A 182 -0.80 -11.38 -5.18
C LEU A 182 -1.40 -12.23 -6.30
N HIS A 183 -2.27 -11.65 -7.14
CA HIS A 183 -2.81 -12.31 -8.32
C HIS A 183 -1.71 -12.67 -9.34
N ALA A 184 -0.79 -11.76 -9.58
CA ALA A 184 0.30 -11.98 -10.54
C ALA A 184 1.36 -12.98 -10.06
N ARG A 185 1.57 -13.11 -8.74
CA ARG A 185 2.74 -13.78 -8.16
C ARG A 185 2.90 -15.23 -8.56
N ALA A 186 1.80 -16.00 -8.62
CA ALA A 186 1.83 -17.40 -9.02
C ALA A 186 2.06 -17.58 -10.53
N GLY A 187 1.68 -16.58 -11.34
CA GLY A 187 1.84 -16.59 -12.78
C GLY A 187 0.86 -17.51 -13.53
N ASP A 188 -0.19 -17.96 -12.85
CA ASP A 188 -1.15 -18.96 -13.33
C ASP A 188 -2.62 -18.48 -13.31
N GLY A 189 -2.86 -17.21 -12.94
CA GLY A 189 -4.20 -16.64 -12.84
C GLY A 189 -4.95 -16.96 -11.54
N SER A 190 -4.31 -17.61 -10.58
CA SER A 190 -4.87 -17.87 -9.25
C SER A 190 -4.96 -16.60 -8.41
N GLN A 191 -5.56 -16.72 -7.20
CA GLN A 191 -5.80 -15.60 -6.29
C GLN A 191 -6.61 -14.48 -6.98
N ASN A 192 -7.74 -14.84 -7.59
CA ASN A 192 -8.58 -13.91 -8.35
C ASN A 192 -10.07 -14.00 -7.99
N SER A 193 -10.57 -15.18 -7.60
CA SER A 193 -11.98 -15.40 -7.30
C SER A 193 -12.40 -14.86 -5.93
N TYR A 194 -13.71 -14.65 -5.75
CA TYR A 194 -14.32 -14.30 -4.46
C TYR A 194 -13.91 -15.27 -3.34
N GLU A 195 -13.91 -16.57 -3.64
CA GLU A 195 -13.56 -17.64 -2.71
C GLU A 195 -12.11 -17.54 -2.26
N GLU A 196 -11.19 -17.34 -3.17
CA GLU A 196 -9.74 -17.22 -2.87
C GLU A 196 -9.46 -15.96 -2.04
N TRP A 197 -10.07 -14.83 -2.37
CA TRP A 197 -9.97 -13.62 -1.56
C TRP A 197 -10.56 -13.81 -0.17
N THR A 198 -11.70 -14.50 -0.08
CA THR A 198 -12.31 -14.81 1.22
C THR A 198 -11.39 -15.68 2.09
N ILE A 199 -10.68 -16.65 1.50
CA ILE A 199 -9.68 -17.48 2.21
C ILE A 199 -8.54 -16.58 2.73
N SER A 200 -7.98 -15.73 1.89
CA SER A 200 -6.88 -14.81 2.25
C SER A 200 -7.30 -13.85 3.38
N LEU A 201 -8.50 -13.27 3.30
CA LEU A 201 -9.04 -12.38 4.34
C LEU A 201 -9.33 -13.12 5.66
N LYS A 202 -9.73 -14.39 5.63
CA LYS A 202 -9.82 -15.23 6.82
C LYS A 202 -8.46 -15.48 7.45
N GLY A 203 -7.42 -15.74 6.64
CA GLY A 203 -6.03 -15.85 7.07
C GLY A 203 -5.55 -14.55 7.73
N TYR A 204 -5.76 -13.42 7.08
CA TYR A 204 -5.46 -12.08 7.60
C TYR A 204 -6.13 -11.85 8.98
N LYS A 205 -7.44 -12.12 9.06
CA LYS A 205 -8.18 -12.01 10.33
C LYS A 205 -7.66 -12.92 11.42
N LYS A 206 -7.27 -14.15 11.08
CA LYS A 206 -6.69 -15.11 12.02
C LYS A 206 -5.35 -14.63 12.57
N ALA A 207 -4.51 -14.05 11.72
CA ALA A 207 -3.18 -13.57 12.11
C ALA A 207 -3.23 -12.28 12.95
N LEU A 208 -4.01 -11.27 12.52
CA LEU A 208 -3.95 -9.91 13.06
C LEU A 208 -5.24 -9.48 13.80
N GLY A 209 -6.26 -10.33 13.81
CA GLY A 209 -7.52 -10.05 14.47
C GLY A 209 -8.53 -9.25 13.64
N ALA A 210 -9.79 -9.22 14.10
CA ALA A 210 -10.89 -8.60 13.36
C ALA A 210 -10.77 -7.07 13.23
N ARG A 211 -10.05 -6.41 14.14
CA ARG A 211 -9.84 -4.95 14.09
C ARG A 211 -8.93 -4.56 12.93
N ALA A 212 -7.96 -5.40 12.58
CA ALA A 212 -7.03 -5.15 11.48
C ALA A 212 -7.75 -5.10 10.12
N LEU A 213 -8.83 -5.89 9.93
CA LEU A 213 -9.67 -5.80 8.72
C LEU A 213 -10.34 -4.42 8.51
N LYS A 214 -10.45 -3.60 9.56
CA LYS A 214 -11.09 -2.27 9.47
C LYS A 214 -10.12 -1.14 9.06
N ARG A 215 -8.82 -1.44 9.00
CA ARG A 215 -7.76 -0.47 8.71
C ARG A 215 -6.75 -1.01 7.69
N MET A 216 -7.24 -1.84 6.77
CA MET A 216 -6.43 -2.37 5.68
C MET A 216 -5.88 -1.24 4.80
N HIS A 217 -4.69 -1.43 4.28
CA HIS A 217 -4.12 -0.64 3.20
C HIS A 217 -3.98 -1.54 2.00
N ILE A 218 -4.66 -1.22 0.92
CA ILE A 218 -4.77 -2.07 -0.27
C ILE A 218 -4.29 -1.27 -1.46
N HIS A 219 -3.32 -1.83 -2.21
CA HIS A 219 -3.01 -1.39 -3.56
C HIS A 219 -3.79 -2.22 -4.56
N LEU A 220 -4.25 -1.59 -5.64
CA LEU A 220 -5.08 -2.23 -6.65
C LEU A 220 -4.91 -1.58 -8.01
N SER A 221 -4.68 -2.42 -9.02
CA SER A 221 -4.69 -2.05 -10.44
C SER A 221 -5.09 -3.27 -11.30
N GLY A 222 -5.20 -3.13 -12.60
CA GLY A 222 -5.00 -4.25 -13.50
C GLY A 222 -3.53 -4.66 -13.54
N ILE A 223 -3.23 -5.89 -13.94
CA ILE A 223 -1.85 -6.36 -13.96
C ILE A 223 -1.60 -7.33 -15.12
N GLU A 224 -0.45 -7.15 -15.78
CA GLU A 224 0.13 -8.13 -16.69
C GLU A 224 1.10 -9.02 -15.93
N TYR A 225 1.01 -10.32 -16.16
CA TYR A 225 1.89 -11.30 -15.52
C TYR A 225 2.31 -12.42 -16.48
N GLY A 226 3.22 -13.25 -16.02
CA GLY A 226 3.67 -14.45 -16.73
C GLY A 226 4.22 -15.47 -15.74
N PRO A 227 4.86 -16.55 -16.19
CA PRO A 227 5.33 -17.64 -15.32
C PRO A 227 6.31 -17.23 -14.21
N LYS A 228 6.87 -16.02 -14.27
CA LYS A 228 7.75 -15.44 -13.24
C LYS A 228 7.06 -14.40 -12.36
N GLY A 229 5.74 -14.25 -12.50
CA GLY A 229 4.93 -13.26 -11.80
C GLY A 229 4.73 -11.96 -12.60
N GLU A 230 4.58 -10.88 -11.90
CA GLU A 230 4.29 -9.52 -12.37
C GLU A 230 5.23 -9.04 -13.49
N ARG A 231 4.64 -8.32 -14.46
CA ARG A 231 5.33 -7.59 -15.52
C ARG A 231 5.08 -6.10 -15.46
N ASN A 232 3.81 -5.68 -15.65
CA ASN A 232 3.40 -4.28 -15.68
C ASN A 232 2.01 -4.11 -15.07
N HIS A 233 1.78 -2.96 -14.44
CA HIS A 233 0.43 -2.52 -14.11
C HIS A 233 -0.34 -2.16 -15.38
N LEU A 234 -1.61 -2.55 -15.42
CA LEU A 234 -2.55 -2.30 -16.51
C LEU A 234 -3.74 -1.47 -16.02
N MET A 235 -4.53 -0.97 -16.93
CA MET A 235 -5.89 -0.52 -16.62
C MET A 235 -6.74 -1.71 -16.18
N LEU A 236 -7.68 -1.48 -15.27
CA LEU A 236 -8.59 -2.54 -14.81
C LEU A 236 -9.33 -3.22 -15.95
N ALA A 237 -9.70 -2.45 -16.97
CA ALA A 237 -10.42 -2.96 -18.14
C ALA A 237 -9.56 -3.83 -19.10
N GLU A 238 -8.23 -3.80 -18.96
CA GLU A 238 -7.29 -4.56 -19.80
C GLU A 238 -6.76 -5.82 -19.12
N SER A 239 -7.13 -6.04 -17.87
CA SER A 239 -6.68 -7.14 -17.04
C SER A 239 -7.75 -8.20 -16.88
N ASP A 240 -7.34 -9.42 -16.59
CA ASP A 240 -8.21 -10.52 -16.18
C ASP A 240 -8.56 -10.50 -14.70
N PHE A 241 -8.16 -9.45 -13.97
CA PHE A 241 -8.40 -9.30 -12.54
C PHE A 241 -9.89 -9.18 -12.21
N ASP A 242 -10.44 -10.09 -11.37
CA ASP A 242 -11.84 -10.04 -10.93
C ASP A 242 -12.06 -9.00 -9.82
N LEU A 243 -12.18 -7.75 -10.22
CA LEU A 243 -12.49 -6.64 -9.33
C LEU A 243 -13.77 -6.88 -8.50
N VAL A 244 -14.81 -7.44 -9.11
CA VAL A 244 -16.11 -7.63 -8.45
C VAL A 244 -16.01 -8.70 -7.37
N GLY A 245 -15.35 -9.81 -7.65
CA GLY A 245 -15.10 -10.88 -6.68
C GLY A 245 -14.30 -10.39 -5.47
N LEU A 246 -13.22 -9.62 -5.69
CA LEU A 246 -12.45 -9.00 -4.62
C LEU A 246 -13.32 -8.07 -3.77
N LEU A 247 -13.98 -7.09 -4.39
CA LEU A 247 -14.73 -6.07 -3.65
C LEU A 247 -15.90 -6.68 -2.87
N ARG A 248 -16.53 -7.74 -3.37
CA ARG A 248 -17.55 -8.50 -2.66
C ARG A 248 -16.96 -9.22 -1.44
N ALA A 249 -15.81 -9.88 -1.58
CA ALA A 249 -15.12 -10.52 -0.45
C ALA A 249 -14.76 -9.50 0.65
N LEU A 250 -14.23 -8.34 0.27
CA LEU A 250 -13.94 -7.24 1.21
C LEU A 250 -15.20 -6.74 1.93
N HIS A 251 -16.30 -6.58 1.19
CA HIS A 251 -17.58 -6.15 1.73
C HIS A 251 -18.15 -7.15 2.74
N ASP A 252 -18.23 -8.42 2.38
CA ASP A 252 -18.84 -9.49 3.19
C ASP A 252 -18.01 -9.79 4.45
N MET A 253 -16.68 -9.69 4.35
CA MET A 253 -15.79 -9.77 5.51
C MET A 253 -15.80 -8.50 6.37
N GLY A 254 -16.54 -7.48 5.93
CA GLY A 254 -16.68 -6.21 6.62
C GLY A 254 -15.37 -5.43 6.72
N CYS A 255 -14.51 -5.52 5.72
CA CYS A 255 -13.24 -4.79 5.64
C CYS A 255 -13.45 -3.28 5.52
N GLY A 256 -12.40 -2.53 5.78
CA GLY A 256 -12.35 -1.07 5.66
C GLY A 256 -10.91 -0.57 5.75
N GLY A 257 -10.71 0.71 5.54
CA GLY A 257 -9.39 1.33 5.52
C GLY A 257 -9.17 2.15 4.25
N ARG A 258 -8.17 1.82 3.43
CA ARG A 258 -7.85 2.52 2.18
C ARG A 258 -7.71 1.53 1.03
N ILE A 259 -8.16 1.95 -0.17
CA ILE A 259 -7.79 1.34 -1.45
C ILE A 259 -7.16 2.44 -2.29
N VAL A 260 -5.91 2.26 -2.66
CA VAL A 260 -5.14 3.23 -3.47
C VAL A 260 -4.84 2.59 -4.82
N CYS A 261 -5.23 3.28 -5.88
CA CYS A 261 -5.13 2.78 -7.24
C CYS A 261 -3.74 3.04 -7.82
N GLU A 262 -3.12 1.99 -8.40
CA GLU A 262 -1.83 2.04 -9.10
C GLU A 262 -1.95 1.88 -10.62
N SER A 263 -3.16 1.97 -11.15
CA SER A 263 -3.40 1.90 -12.58
C SER A 263 -2.69 3.02 -13.35
N PRO A 264 -2.24 2.76 -14.59
CA PRO A 264 -1.67 3.81 -15.47
C PRO A 264 -2.59 4.99 -15.73
N ILE A 265 -3.90 4.82 -15.57
CA ILE A 265 -4.91 5.89 -15.70
C ILE A 265 -5.39 6.44 -14.36
N MET A 266 -4.76 6.02 -13.25
CA MET A 266 -4.84 6.59 -11.90
C MET A 266 -6.28 6.85 -11.42
N GLU A 267 -6.70 8.13 -11.39
CA GLU A 267 -8.01 8.56 -10.89
C GLU A 267 -9.19 7.98 -11.66
N ASP A 268 -9.03 7.67 -12.94
CA ASP A 268 -10.12 7.10 -13.75
C ASP A 268 -10.50 5.71 -13.24
N ASP A 269 -9.52 4.84 -12.98
CA ASP A 269 -9.75 3.52 -12.39
C ASP A 269 -10.10 3.61 -10.89
N ALA A 270 -9.54 4.57 -10.13
CA ALA A 270 -9.95 4.83 -8.75
C ALA A 270 -11.47 5.15 -8.66
N LEU A 271 -12.00 5.91 -9.60
CA LEU A 271 -13.44 6.20 -9.71
C LEU A 271 -14.26 4.95 -10.09
N VAL A 272 -13.70 4.04 -10.90
CA VAL A 272 -14.34 2.74 -11.18
C VAL A 272 -14.46 1.91 -9.90
N ILE A 273 -13.38 1.81 -9.12
CA ILE A 273 -13.36 1.12 -7.82
C ILE A 273 -14.41 1.72 -6.87
N GLN A 274 -14.43 3.05 -6.75
CA GLN A 274 -15.36 3.77 -5.88
C GLN A 274 -16.84 3.48 -6.25
N LYS A 275 -17.16 3.52 -7.53
CA LYS A 275 -18.52 3.23 -8.04
C LYS A 275 -18.92 1.78 -7.78
N ALA A 276 -17.99 0.83 -7.97
CA ALA A 276 -18.26 -0.59 -7.73
C ALA A 276 -18.54 -0.85 -6.23
N LEU A 277 -17.75 -0.26 -5.32
CA LEU A 277 -18.01 -0.35 -3.88
C LEU A 277 -19.33 0.30 -3.47
N ALA A 278 -19.67 1.44 -4.03
CA ALA A 278 -20.95 2.12 -3.75
C ALA A 278 -22.16 1.28 -4.19
N LYS A 279 -22.04 0.57 -5.31
CA LYS A 279 -23.07 -0.36 -5.79
C LYS A 279 -23.27 -1.50 -4.81
N LEU A 280 -22.20 -2.17 -4.38
CA LEU A 280 -22.26 -3.28 -3.40
C LEU A 280 -22.87 -2.84 -2.05
N ALA A 281 -22.61 -1.61 -1.61
CA ALA A 281 -23.16 -1.08 -0.38
C ALA A 281 -24.68 -0.76 -0.46
N SER A 282 -25.28 -0.78 -1.65
CA SER A 282 -26.69 -0.53 -1.90
C SER A 282 -27.51 -1.81 -2.17
N GLU A 283 -26.86 -2.94 -2.37
CA GLU A 283 -27.46 -4.29 -2.47
C GLU A 283 -27.77 -4.85 -1.07
#